data_1b2a2c589d89c8d0f3b38b0a3c2b9cc5
#
_entry.id   1b2a2c589d89c8d0f3b38b0a3c2b9cc5
#
_cell.length_a   1.000
_cell.length_b   1.000
_cell.length_c   1.000
_cell.angle_alpha   90.00
_cell.angle_beta   90.00
_cell.angle_gamma   90.00
#
_symmetry.space_group_name_H-M   'P 1'
#
loop_
_entity.id
_entity.type
_entity.pdbx_description
1 polymer ?
#
loop_
_entity_poly.entity_id
_entity_poly.type
_entity_poly.pdbx_seq_one_letter_code
_entity_poly.pdbx_strand_id
1 'polypeptide(L)'
;TWSSSDGSIDSFGLFTPRGVGTHTISACFGLICSSESIIVTPGIPTTLDVTPLTGQITSDESLEITASVVDQFGNVVAGELITFSTSNGTMGGVNGNIFYPFASGAQTVTVTWGMQSVNVQIAVGNGIPSHFELTGCEGVVPAGEWCDITHTLYDQYGNVLNETQAGLLSWTTNDGNYSELNDQYFPDHLGTWTLSLTSVSGASAEINITVGHGEMESLELAISSTEITADERVYINTTRIDVRGNRLTVVLPSENWTKIADGQLSAGAPAIWDPVTRGA
;
A
#
# COMPACT_ATOMS: atom_id res chain seq x y z
N THR A 1 -72.04 -15.98 -9.71
CA THR A 1 -70.60 -16.28 -9.91
C THR A 1 -69.80 -15.34 -9.12
N TRP A 2 -68.66 -15.79 -8.53
CA TRP A 2 -67.70 -15.02 -7.82
C TRP A 2 -66.48 -14.79 -8.72
N SER A 3 -65.82 -13.68 -8.55
CA SER A 3 -64.51 -13.40 -9.14
C SER A 3 -63.68 -12.48 -8.25
N SER A 4 -62.35 -12.55 -8.35
CA SER A 4 -61.40 -11.72 -7.65
C SER A 4 -60.32 -11.22 -8.60
N SER A 5 -59.76 -10.07 -8.33
CA SER A 5 -58.67 -9.49 -9.14
C SER A 5 -57.31 -10.17 -8.88
N ASP A 6 -57.14 -10.85 -7.72
CA ASP A 6 -55.96 -11.66 -7.35
C ASP A 6 -56.39 -12.81 -6.43
N GLY A 7 -55.55 -13.85 -6.33
CA GLY A 7 -55.84 -15.01 -5.51
C GLY A 7 -56.97 -15.89 -6.11
N SER A 8 -57.67 -16.57 -5.22
CA SER A 8 -58.82 -17.41 -5.61
C SER A 8 -60.03 -17.14 -4.73
N ILE A 9 -61.22 -17.31 -5.30
CA ILE A 9 -62.49 -17.28 -4.57
C ILE A 9 -63.33 -18.52 -4.96
N ASP A 10 -63.77 -19.25 -3.95
CA ASP A 10 -64.52 -20.46 -4.15
C ASP A 10 -66.02 -20.19 -4.43
N SER A 11 -66.78 -21.25 -4.68
CA SER A 11 -68.21 -21.15 -4.94
C SER A 11 -69.04 -20.70 -3.74
N PHE A 12 -68.49 -20.72 -2.55
CA PHE A 12 -69.11 -20.28 -1.30
C PHE A 12 -68.75 -18.85 -0.93
N GLY A 13 -67.88 -18.18 -1.74
CA GLY A 13 -67.43 -16.81 -1.48
C GLY A 13 -66.20 -16.70 -0.55
N LEU A 14 -65.49 -17.82 -0.28
CA LEU A 14 -64.26 -17.78 0.49
C LEU A 14 -63.12 -17.29 -0.43
N PHE A 15 -62.59 -16.10 -0.10
CA PHE A 15 -61.45 -15.49 -0.80
C PHE A 15 -60.15 -15.92 -0.17
N THR A 16 -59.20 -16.38 -0.97
CA THR A 16 -57.84 -16.70 -0.58
C THR A 16 -56.88 -15.84 -1.38
N PRO A 17 -56.31 -14.77 -0.77
CA PRO A 17 -55.38 -13.89 -1.47
C PRO A 17 -54.02 -14.53 -1.67
N ARG A 18 -53.21 -13.99 -2.60
CA ARG A 18 -51.77 -14.29 -2.81
C ARG A 18 -50.90 -13.07 -2.72
N GLY A 19 -51.25 -12.00 -3.43
CA GLY A 19 -50.52 -10.76 -3.47
C GLY A 19 -51.06 -9.74 -2.47
N VAL A 20 -50.16 -8.87 -1.98
CA VAL A 20 -50.51 -7.70 -1.16
C VAL A 20 -51.09 -6.59 -2.03
N GLY A 21 -51.90 -5.74 -1.43
CA GLY A 21 -52.49 -4.60 -2.11
C GLY A 21 -54.02 -4.55 -1.98
N THR A 22 -54.63 -3.68 -2.77
CA THR A 22 -56.07 -3.55 -2.81
C THR A 22 -56.64 -4.41 -3.94
N HIS A 23 -57.48 -5.40 -3.59
CA HIS A 23 -58.09 -6.32 -4.52
C HIS A 23 -59.60 -6.10 -4.57
N THR A 24 -60.16 -6.34 -5.72
CA THR A 24 -61.61 -6.25 -5.94
C THR A 24 -62.21 -7.64 -5.96
N ILE A 25 -63.23 -7.82 -5.15
CA ILE A 25 -64.06 -9.05 -5.14
C ILE A 25 -65.44 -8.71 -5.75
N SER A 26 -65.89 -9.50 -6.68
CA SER A 26 -67.15 -9.29 -7.39
C SER A 26 -68.05 -10.52 -7.29
N ALA A 27 -69.33 -10.27 -7.08
CA ALA A 27 -70.36 -11.29 -7.12
C ALA A 27 -71.44 -10.94 -8.17
N CYS A 28 -71.83 -11.90 -9.01
CA CYS A 28 -72.79 -11.69 -10.04
C CYS A 28 -73.93 -12.78 -9.98
N PHE A 29 -75.13 -12.29 -10.08
CA PHE A 29 -76.35 -13.17 -10.32
C PHE A 29 -76.97 -12.71 -11.60
N GLY A 30 -76.83 -13.54 -12.64
CA GLY A 30 -77.21 -13.17 -14.00
C GLY A 30 -76.46 -11.95 -14.51
N LEU A 31 -77.11 -10.84 -14.80
CA LEU A 31 -76.54 -9.59 -15.27
C LEU A 31 -76.38 -8.57 -14.15
N ILE A 32 -76.73 -8.92 -12.91
CA ILE A 32 -76.58 -8.01 -11.76
C ILE A 32 -75.33 -8.38 -11.02
N CYS A 33 -74.41 -7.42 -10.93
CA CYS A 33 -73.12 -7.57 -10.21
C CYS A 33 -72.93 -6.50 -9.14
N SER A 34 -72.24 -6.86 -8.06
CA SER A 34 -71.73 -5.95 -7.05
C SER A 34 -70.29 -6.26 -6.78
N SER A 35 -69.46 -5.23 -6.46
CA SER A 35 -68.04 -5.35 -6.21
C SER A 35 -67.65 -4.59 -4.98
N GLU A 36 -66.72 -5.14 -4.20
CA GLU A 36 -66.12 -4.48 -3.02
C GLU A 36 -64.61 -4.65 -3.05
N SER A 37 -63.91 -3.69 -2.41
CA SER A 37 -62.47 -3.69 -2.30
C SER A 37 -62.01 -4.23 -0.95
N ILE A 38 -61.01 -5.08 -0.96
CA ILE A 38 -60.34 -5.62 0.24
C ILE A 38 -58.85 -5.27 0.18
N ILE A 39 -58.27 -4.86 1.31
CA ILE A 39 -56.82 -4.60 1.45
C ILE A 39 -56.20 -5.90 2.03
N VAL A 40 -55.23 -6.43 1.28
CA VAL A 40 -54.44 -7.58 1.71
C VAL A 40 -53.08 -7.07 2.15
N THR A 41 -52.66 -7.38 3.37
CA THR A 41 -51.36 -7.09 3.93
C THR A 41 -50.47 -8.33 3.83
N PRO A 42 -49.12 -8.17 3.92
CA PRO A 42 -48.19 -9.31 3.95
C PRO A 42 -48.56 -10.30 5.06
N GLY A 43 -48.29 -11.58 4.82
CA GLY A 43 -48.47 -12.64 5.79
C GLY A 43 -47.35 -12.69 6.84
N ILE A 44 -47.25 -13.83 7.52
CA ILE A 44 -46.18 -14.06 8.51
C ILE A 44 -44.86 -14.14 7.78
N PRO A 45 -43.79 -13.43 8.26
CA PRO A 45 -42.47 -13.48 7.68
C PRO A 45 -41.87 -14.89 7.77
N THR A 46 -41.31 -15.40 6.65
CA THR A 46 -40.80 -16.77 6.56
C THR A 46 -39.37 -16.88 6.06
N THR A 47 -38.93 -15.97 5.19
CA THR A 47 -37.69 -16.11 4.45
C THR A 47 -36.94 -14.80 4.38
N LEU A 48 -35.63 -14.86 4.63
CA LEU A 48 -34.69 -13.77 4.36
C LEU A 48 -34.20 -13.89 2.91
N ASP A 49 -34.55 -12.91 2.08
CA ASP A 49 -34.12 -12.78 0.68
C ASP A 49 -32.99 -11.79 0.56
N VAL A 50 -31.88 -12.16 -0.08
CA VAL A 50 -30.64 -11.37 -0.17
C VAL A 50 -30.12 -11.38 -1.61
N THR A 51 -29.77 -10.20 -2.11
CA THR A 51 -29.23 -10.02 -3.45
C THR A 51 -28.16 -8.93 -3.47
N PRO A 52 -26.99 -9.15 -4.12
CA PRO A 52 -26.55 -10.38 -4.77
C PRO A 52 -26.03 -11.42 -3.74
N LEU A 53 -25.96 -12.69 -4.13
CA LEU A 53 -25.33 -13.75 -3.31
C LEU A 53 -23.84 -13.88 -3.55
N THR A 54 -23.35 -13.32 -4.66
CA THR A 54 -21.92 -13.27 -5.02
C THR A 54 -21.60 -11.92 -5.66
N GLY A 55 -20.35 -11.44 -5.48
CA GLY A 55 -19.87 -10.21 -6.09
C GLY A 55 -18.42 -10.29 -6.51
N GLN A 56 -18.00 -9.42 -7.44
CA GLN A 56 -16.62 -9.14 -7.80
C GLN A 56 -16.44 -7.63 -7.82
N ILE A 57 -15.50 -7.13 -7.01
CA ILE A 57 -15.15 -5.72 -6.90
C ILE A 57 -13.64 -5.62 -6.63
N THR A 58 -13.09 -4.42 -6.76
CA THR A 58 -11.73 -4.11 -6.27
C THR A 58 -11.79 -3.52 -4.86
N SER A 59 -10.63 -3.39 -4.18
CA SER A 59 -10.57 -2.78 -2.85
C SER A 59 -10.97 -1.29 -2.84
N ASP A 60 -10.99 -0.64 -4.01
CA ASP A 60 -11.42 0.77 -4.17
C ASP A 60 -12.91 0.93 -4.44
N GLU A 61 -13.62 -0.16 -4.65
CA GLU A 61 -15.04 -0.17 -4.98
C GLU A 61 -15.88 -0.57 -3.76
N SER A 62 -17.17 -0.40 -3.88
CA SER A 62 -18.14 -0.84 -2.88
C SER A 62 -19.22 -1.71 -3.51
N LEU A 63 -19.83 -2.58 -2.70
CA LEU A 63 -20.94 -3.43 -3.13
C LEU A 63 -22.16 -3.17 -2.26
N GLU A 64 -23.26 -2.76 -2.90
CA GLU A 64 -24.54 -2.70 -2.24
C GLU A 64 -25.20 -4.08 -2.20
N ILE A 65 -25.69 -4.49 -1.02
CA ILE A 65 -26.38 -5.74 -0.77
C ILE A 65 -27.79 -5.39 -0.33
N THR A 66 -28.77 -5.77 -1.10
CA THR A 66 -30.19 -5.60 -0.73
C THR A 66 -30.69 -6.83 0.00
N ALA A 67 -31.47 -6.62 1.05
CA ALA A 67 -32.07 -7.69 1.81
C ALA A 67 -33.51 -7.32 2.21
N SER A 68 -34.40 -8.29 2.16
CA SER A 68 -35.78 -8.17 2.59
C SER A 68 -36.25 -9.44 3.25
N VAL A 69 -37.23 -9.32 4.14
CA VAL A 69 -37.93 -10.47 4.68
C VAL A 69 -39.24 -10.62 3.93
N VAL A 70 -39.55 -11.83 3.49
CA VAL A 70 -40.72 -12.09 2.71
C VAL A 70 -41.59 -13.16 3.38
N ASP A 71 -42.91 -13.12 3.08
CA ASP A 71 -43.87 -14.19 3.47
C ASP A 71 -43.75 -15.40 2.53
N GLN A 72 -44.56 -16.43 2.78
CA GLN A 72 -44.57 -17.65 1.96
C GLN A 72 -44.92 -17.45 0.47
N PHE A 73 -45.47 -16.28 0.13
CA PHE A 73 -45.86 -15.92 -1.25
C PHE A 73 -44.88 -14.95 -1.90
N GLY A 74 -43.81 -14.55 -1.20
CA GLY A 74 -42.82 -13.60 -1.68
C GLY A 74 -43.20 -12.14 -1.46
N ASN A 75 -44.24 -11.83 -0.69
CA ASN A 75 -44.57 -10.44 -0.36
C ASN A 75 -43.64 -9.89 0.72
N VAL A 76 -43.08 -8.71 0.51
CA VAL A 76 -42.18 -8.08 1.45
C VAL A 76 -42.89 -7.70 2.76
N VAL A 77 -42.32 -8.14 3.88
CA VAL A 77 -42.80 -7.80 5.23
C VAL A 77 -41.95 -6.65 5.76
N ALA A 78 -42.54 -5.49 5.92
CA ALA A 78 -41.84 -4.30 6.41
C ALA A 78 -41.65 -4.31 7.93
N GLY A 79 -40.61 -3.61 8.39
CA GLY A 79 -40.35 -3.41 9.83
C GLY A 79 -39.52 -4.50 10.49
N GLU A 80 -39.07 -5.50 9.75
CA GLU A 80 -38.17 -6.54 10.23
C GLU A 80 -36.74 -6.00 10.40
N LEU A 81 -36.06 -6.40 11.48
CA LEU A 81 -34.68 -5.99 11.75
C LEU A 81 -33.71 -6.93 11.02
N ILE A 82 -33.07 -6.40 9.98
CA ILE A 82 -32.00 -7.07 9.24
C ILE A 82 -30.67 -6.43 9.61
N THR A 83 -29.66 -7.26 9.84
CA THR A 83 -28.31 -6.80 10.18
C THR A 83 -27.28 -7.34 9.18
N PHE A 84 -26.25 -6.52 8.89
CA PHE A 84 -25.14 -6.85 8.01
C PHE A 84 -23.85 -6.84 8.81
N SER A 85 -22.98 -7.81 8.57
CA SER A 85 -21.66 -7.90 9.23
C SER A 85 -20.62 -8.46 8.28
N THR A 86 -19.37 -8.05 8.47
CA THR A 86 -18.20 -8.54 7.74
C THR A 86 -17.02 -8.69 8.69
N SER A 87 -16.09 -9.59 8.38
CA SER A 87 -14.86 -9.77 9.15
C SER A 87 -13.71 -8.90 8.64
N ASN A 88 -13.81 -8.37 7.40
CA ASN A 88 -12.72 -7.62 6.78
C ASN A 88 -13.30 -6.56 5.83
N GLY A 89 -13.25 -5.32 6.28
CA GLY A 89 -13.91 -4.20 5.65
C GLY A 89 -14.89 -3.50 6.60
N THR A 90 -15.69 -2.60 6.06
CA THR A 90 -16.77 -1.93 6.81
C THR A 90 -18.11 -2.07 6.11
N MET A 91 -19.17 -2.02 6.90
CA MET A 91 -20.53 -1.86 6.40
C MET A 91 -20.97 -0.41 6.57
N GLY A 92 -21.49 0.20 5.52
CA GLY A 92 -21.96 1.58 5.48
C GLY A 92 -23.29 1.74 4.75
N GLY A 93 -23.65 2.98 4.41
CA GLY A 93 -24.94 3.33 3.83
C GLY A 93 -26.01 3.55 4.88
N VAL A 94 -27.21 4.00 4.44
CA VAL A 94 -28.33 4.36 5.36
C VAL A 94 -28.80 3.19 6.21
N ASN A 95 -28.75 1.98 5.65
CA ASN A 95 -29.19 0.75 6.32
C ASN A 95 -28.03 -0.17 6.69
N GLY A 96 -26.77 0.27 6.58
CA GLY A 96 -25.59 -0.56 6.80
C GLY A 96 -25.41 -1.66 5.75
N ASN A 97 -25.92 -1.47 4.55
CA ASN A 97 -26.02 -2.48 3.50
C ASN A 97 -25.00 -2.33 2.37
N ILE A 98 -24.07 -1.35 2.48
CA ILE A 98 -22.99 -1.16 1.52
C ILE A 98 -21.70 -1.69 2.12
N PHE A 99 -21.09 -2.66 1.45
CA PHE A 99 -19.81 -3.23 1.83
C PHE A 99 -18.66 -2.45 1.19
N TYR A 100 -17.67 -2.05 2.01
CA TYR A 100 -16.42 -1.42 1.63
C TYR A 100 -15.27 -2.32 2.06
N PRO A 101 -14.58 -3.01 1.14
CA PRO A 101 -13.46 -3.87 1.46
C PRO A 101 -12.19 -3.07 1.79
N PHE A 102 -11.27 -3.66 2.59
CA PHE A 102 -9.93 -3.13 2.82
C PHE A 102 -8.85 -4.05 2.26
N ALA A 103 -9.11 -5.35 2.19
CA ALA A 103 -8.15 -6.32 1.72
C ALA A 103 -8.65 -7.04 0.50
N SER A 104 -7.72 -7.33 -0.42
CA SER A 104 -7.97 -8.22 -1.56
C SER A 104 -8.14 -9.68 -1.11
N GLY A 105 -8.77 -10.50 -1.95
CA GLY A 105 -9.05 -11.90 -1.69
C GLY A 105 -10.53 -12.21 -1.51
N ALA A 106 -10.82 -13.42 -1.03
CA ALA A 106 -12.20 -13.86 -0.79
C ALA A 106 -12.73 -13.24 0.51
N GLN A 107 -13.85 -12.54 0.42
CA GLN A 107 -14.53 -11.88 1.53
C GLN A 107 -15.95 -12.41 1.69
N THR A 108 -16.48 -12.29 2.90
CA THR A 108 -17.86 -12.70 3.19
C THR A 108 -18.59 -11.61 3.95
N VAL A 109 -19.77 -11.24 3.47
CA VAL A 109 -20.74 -10.45 4.23
C VAL A 109 -21.83 -11.38 4.69
N THR A 110 -22.12 -11.38 5.99
CA THR A 110 -23.21 -12.14 6.60
C THR A 110 -24.40 -11.22 6.84
N VAL A 111 -25.55 -11.57 6.27
CA VAL A 111 -26.82 -10.90 6.46
C VAL A 111 -27.67 -11.76 7.40
N THR A 112 -28.21 -11.16 8.47
CA THR A 112 -28.92 -11.90 9.51
C THR A 112 -30.29 -11.30 9.78
N TRP A 113 -31.31 -12.17 9.92
CA TRP A 113 -32.64 -11.87 10.40
C TRP A 113 -33.09 -12.93 11.41
N GLY A 114 -33.28 -12.56 12.67
CA GLY A 114 -33.58 -13.51 13.73
C GLY A 114 -32.51 -14.59 13.86
N MET A 115 -32.87 -15.85 13.63
CA MET A 115 -31.95 -17.00 13.60
C MET A 115 -31.53 -17.41 12.18
N GLN A 116 -32.04 -16.75 11.14
CA GLN A 116 -31.65 -17.00 9.75
C GLN A 116 -30.44 -16.13 9.38
N SER A 117 -29.52 -16.70 8.62
CA SER A 117 -28.38 -15.97 8.04
C SER A 117 -28.11 -16.42 6.61
N VAL A 118 -27.69 -15.46 5.79
CA VAL A 118 -27.26 -15.67 4.40
C VAL A 118 -25.88 -15.07 4.23
N ASN A 119 -24.97 -15.82 3.64
CA ASN A 119 -23.61 -15.37 3.34
C ASN A 119 -23.50 -14.95 1.88
N VAL A 120 -23.07 -13.69 1.68
CA VAL A 120 -22.71 -13.16 0.37
C VAL A 120 -21.21 -13.34 0.18
N GLN A 121 -20.81 -14.07 -0.88
CA GLN A 121 -19.41 -14.34 -1.20
C GLN A 121 -18.89 -13.29 -2.18
N ILE A 122 -17.82 -12.60 -1.83
CA ILE A 122 -17.28 -11.49 -2.61
C ILE A 122 -15.81 -11.75 -2.92
N ALA A 123 -15.46 -11.78 -4.21
CA ALA A 123 -14.08 -11.78 -4.65
C ALA A 123 -13.60 -10.32 -4.78
N VAL A 124 -12.70 -9.91 -3.91
CA VAL A 124 -12.13 -8.56 -3.91
C VAL A 124 -10.76 -8.62 -4.61
N GLY A 125 -10.65 -7.92 -5.73
CA GLY A 125 -9.37 -7.68 -6.41
C GLY A 125 -8.58 -6.56 -5.74
N ASN A 126 -7.33 -6.39 -6.14
CA ASN A 126 -6.50 -5.27 -5.72
C ASN A 126 -7.08 -3.95 -6.25
N GLY A 127 -6.82 -2.87 -5.53
CA GLY A 127 -7.16 -1.52 -5.93
C GLY A 127 -6.18 -0.92 -6.95
N ILE A 128 -6.29 0.38 -7.15
CA ILE A 128 -5.36 1.13 -8.00
C ILE A 128 -4.02 1.35 -7.28
N PRO A 129 -2.89 1.41 -8.02
CA PRO A 129 -1.59 1.75 -7.47
C PRO A 129 -1.59 3.06 -6.69
N SER A 130 -1.04 3.07 -5.47
CA SER A 130 -0.99 4.23 -4.59
C SER A 130 0.44 4.66 -4.31
N HIS A 131 1.30 3.76 -3.84
CA HIS A 131 2.68 4.06 -3.47
C HIS A 131 3.59 2.84 -3.59
N PHE A 132 4.89 3.09 -3.61
CA PHE A 132 5.90 2.05 -3.43
C PHE A 132 6.45 2.08 -2.01
N GLU A 133 6.93 0.95 -1.55
CA GLU A 133 7.86 0.84 -0.43
C GLU A 133 9.24 0.51 -1.01
N LEU A 134 10.27 1.29 -0.64
CA LEU A 134 11.67 1.08 -1.04
C LEU A 134 12.46 0.61 0.15
N THR A 135 13.26 -0.44 -0.03
CA THR A 135 14.19 -0.95 0.98
C THR A 135 15.53 -1.30 0.35
N GLY A 136 16.58 -1.38 1.17
CA GLY A 136 17.93 -1.68 0.72
C GLY A 136 18.91 -0.56 1.03
N CYS A 137 20.16 -0.72 0.65
CA CYS A 137 21.27 0.22 0.92
C CYS A 137 21.36 0.62 2.39
N GLU A 138 21.22 -0.35 3.30
CA GLU A 138 21.17 -0.10 4.73
C GLU A 138 22.53 0.36 5.29
N GLY A 139 22.49 1.24 6.31
CA GLY A 139 23.69 1.78 6.98
C GLY A 139 24.39 2.81 6.14
N VAL A 140 25.73 2.77 6.12
CA VAL A 140 26.59 3.66 5.33
C VAL A 140 27.13 2.90 4.14
N VAL A 141 26.70 3.27 2.95
CA VAL A 141 27.16 2.69 1.68
C VAL A 141 28.48 3.32 1.27
N PRO A 142 29.53 2.54 0.92
CA PRO A 142 30.78 3.11 0.44
C PRO A 142 30.60 3.76 -0.95
N ALA A 143 31.18 4.93 -1.18
CA ALA A 143 31.22 5.54 -2.51
C ALA A 143 31.95 4.62 -3.51
N GLY A 144 31.34 4.40 -4.68
CA GLY A 144 31.89 3.52 -5.71
C GLY A 144 31.57 2.04 -5.54
N GLU A 145 30.68 1.67 -4.64
CA GLU A 145 30.18 0.32 -4.47
C GLU A 145 28.69 0.24 -4.79
N TRP A 146 28.26 -0.86 -5.44
CA TRP A 146 26.85 -1.09 -5.71
C TRP A 146 26.12 -1.55 -4.44
N CYS A 147 24.91 -1.05 -4.23
CA CYS A 147 24.00 -1.59 -3.21
C CYS A 147 22.63 -1.91 -3.79
N ASP A 148 22.04 -2.99 -3.31
CA ASP A 148 20.76 -3.49 -3.80
C ASP A 148 19.61 -2.64 -3.26
N ILE A 149 18.64 -2.36 -4.13
CA ILE A 149 17.36 -1.72 -3.80
C ILE A 149 16.25 -2.70 -4.16
N THR A 150 15.28 -2.82 -3.29
CA THR A 150 14.03 -3.53 -3.58
C THR A 150 12.86 -2.60 -3.49
N HIS A 151 11.83 -2.84 -4.30
CA HIS A 151 10.60 -2.06 -4.28
C HIS A 151 9.38 -2.96 -4.30
N THR A 152 8.34 -2.54 -3.62
CA THR A 152 7.04 -3.24 -3.59
C THR A 152 5.93 -2.22 -3.81
N LEU A 153 5.03 -2.52 -4.73
CA LEU A 153 3.90 -1.66 -5.07
C LEU A 153 2.69 -2.00 -4.21
N TYR A 154 2.00 -0.99 -3.70
CA TYR A 154 0.81 -1.14 -2.87
C TYR A 154 -0.34 -0.28 -3.39
N ASP A 155 -1.59 -0.74 -3.13
CA ASP A 155 -2.77 0.12 -3.19
C ASP A 155 -2.91 0.97 -1.92
N GLN A 156 -3.96 1.80 -1.85
CA GLN A 156 -4.20 2.68 -0.69
C GLN A 156 -4.51 1.94 0.61
N TYR A 157 -4.86 0.66 0.54
CA TYR A 157 -5.19 -0.18 1.72
C TYR A 157 -4.05 -1.10 2.13
N GLY A 158 -2.90 -1.03 1.44
CA GLY A 158 -1.72 -1.85 1.73
C GLY A 158 -1.78 -3.25 1.09
N ASN A 159 -2.64 -3.48 0.11
CA ASN A 159 -2.61 -4.71 -0.67
C ASN A 159 -1.45 -4.65 -1.66
N VAL A 160 -0.63 -5.72 -1.68
CA VAL A 160 0.49 -5.83 -2.62
C VAL A 160 -0.03 -6.00 -4.04
N LEU A 161 0.50 -5.17 -4.94
CA LEU A 161 0.16 -5.15 -6.35
C LEU A 161 1.26 -5.79 -7.20
N ASN A 162 0.88 -6.27 -8.38
CA ASN A 162 1.87 -6.64 -9.40
C ASN A 162 2.42 -5.35 -10.04
N GLU A 163 3.74 -5.29 -10.23
CA GLU A 163 4.42 -4.13 -10.82
C GLU A 163 3.88 -3.72 -12.20
N THR A 164 3.37 -4.67 -12.96
CA THR A 164 2.73 -4.38 -14.25
C THR A 164 1.56 -3.41 -14.14
N GLN A 165 0.95 -3.27 -12.96
CA GLN A 165 -0.14 -2.34 -12.69
C GLN A 165 0.37 -0.89 -12.54
N ALA A 166 1.63 -0.69 -12.19
CA ALA A 166 2.26 0.64 -12.12
C ALA A 166 2.48 1.26 -13.50
N GLY A 167 2.61 0.44 -14.55
CA GLY A 167 3.07 0.86 -15.87
C GLY A 167 4.58 1.10 -15.89
N LEU A 168 5.03 2.06 -16.68
CA LEU A 168 6.46 2.39 -16.75
C LEU A 168 6.95 3.02 -15.47
N LEU A 169 8.08 2.55 -14.98
CA LEU A 169 8.80 3.08 -13.84
C LEU A 169 9.85 4.09 -14.28
N SER A 170 10.12 5.08 -13.45
CA SER A 170 11.18 6.07 -13.67
C SER A 170 11.94 6.29 -12.37
N TRP A 171 13.23 5.99 -12.40
CA TRP A 171 14.14 6.19 -11.31
C TRP A 171 14.93 7.49 -11.49
N THR A 172 15.09 8.26 -10.43
CA THR A 172 15.90 9.48 -10.41
C THR A 172 16.73 9.55 -9.13
N THR A 173 17.97 10.04 -9.26
CA THR A 173 18.85 10.30 -8.15
C THR A 173 19.59 11.62 -8.37
N ASN A 174 19.96 12.29 -7.31
CA ASN A 174 20.79 13.52 -7.35
C ASN A 174 22.27 13.25 -7.06
N ASP A 175 22.67 11.98 -6.92
CA ASP A 175 24.06 11.53 -6.85
C ASP A 175 24.20 10.12 -7.43
N GLY A 176 25.33 9.85 -8.12
CA GLY A 176 25.63 8.54 -8.68
C GLY A 176 24.65 8.08 -9.76
N ASN A 177 24.48 6.78 -9.87
CA ASN A 177 23.66 6.13 -10.91
C ASN A 177 22.79 5.02 -10.33
N TYR A 178 21.64 4.78 -10.95
CA TYR A 178 20.78 3.61 -10.68
C TYR A 178 20.75 2.68 -11.90
N SER A 179 20.88 1.37 -11.66
CA SER A 179 20.79 0.32 -12.67
C SER A 179 19.43 -0.37 -12.58
N GLU A 180 18.52 -0.07 -13.51
CA GLU A 180 17.20 -0.74 -13.62
C GLU A 180 17.32 -2.23 -13.96
N LEU A 181 18.45 -2.65 -14.55
CA LEU A 181 18.65 -4.05 -14.91
C LEU A 181 18.92 -4.95 -13.70
N ASN A 182 19.56 -4.40 -12.67
CA ASN A 182 20.01 -5.14 -11.49
C ASN A 182 19.33 -4.66 -10.21
N ASP A 183 18.48 -3.62 -10.26
CA ASP A 183 17.89 -2.94 -9.11
C ASP A 183 18.95 -2.49 -8.09
N GLN A 184 20.00 -1.80 -8.58
CA GLN A 184 21.15 -1.40 -7.79
C GLN A 184 21.43 0.09 -7.91
N TYR A 185 21.79 0.72 -6.78
CA TYR A 185 22.29 2.09 -6.71
C TYR A 185 23.81 2.11 -6.57
N PHE A 186 24.46 3.05 -7.25
CA PHE A 186 25.91 3.26 -7.24
C PHE A 186 26.22 4.71 -6.90
N PRO A 187 26.60 5.02 -5.63
CA PRO A 187 26.88 6.38 -5.18
C PRO A 187 28.26 6.88 -5.59
N ASP A 188 28.35 8.19 -5.83
CA ASP A 188 29.59 8.85 -6.19
C ASP A 188 30.18 9.71 -5.05
N HIS A 189 29.37 10.51 -4.36
CA HIS A 189 29.83 11.49 -3.40
C HIS A 189 29.34 11.22 -1.99
N LEU A 190 30.13 11.68 -1.01
CA LEU A 190 29.79 11.60 0.42
C LEU A 190 28.54 12.42 0.73
N GLY A 191 27.75 11.95 1.68
CA GLY A 191 26.56 12.66 2.14
C GLY A 191 25.33 11.78 2.25
N THR A 192 24.18 12.42 2.32
CA THR A 192 22.88 11.73 2.26
C THR A 192 22.20 12.15 0.97
N TRP A 193 21.86 11.15 0.16
CA TRP A 193 21.30 11.34 -1.17
C TRP A 193 19.94 10.66 -1.27
N THR A 194 19.07 11.23 -2.08
CA THR A 194 17.73 10.69 -2.28
C THR A 194 17.65 9.95 -3.61
N LEU A 195 17.18 8.72 -3.56
CA LEU A 195 16.76 7.93 -4.71
C LEU A 195 15.23 7.93 -4.75
N SER A 196 14.65 8.36 -5.87
CA SER A 196 13.20 8.47 -6.04
C SER A 196 12.72 7.54 -7.15
N LEU A 197 11.62 6.84 -6.89
CA LEU A 197 10.88 6.03 -7.85
C LEU A 197 9.52 6.66 -8.11
N THR A 198 9.17 6.80 -9.39
CA THR A 198 7.84 7.24 -9.84
C THR A 198 7.31 6.32 -10.91
N SER A 199 6.00 6.25 -11.06
CA SER A 199 5.34 5.45 -12.09
C SER A 199 4.31 6.26 -12.88
N VAL A 200 3.96 5.76 -14.06
CA VAL A 200 2.90 6.37 -14.91
C VAL A 200 1.54 6.34 -14.20
N SER A 201 1.28 5.37 -13.34
CA SER A 201 0.05 5.32 -12.53
C SER A 201 -0.05 6.41 -11.46
N GLY A 202 1.06 7.12 -11.18
CA GLY A 202 1.16 8.16 -10.15
C GLY A 202 1.68 7.65 -8.79
N ALA A 203 1.91 6.34 -8.64
CA ALA A 203 2.57 5.80 -7.44
C ALA A 203 4.03 6.25 -7.38
N SER A 204 4.51 6.60 -6.19
CA SER A 204 5.88 7.07 -5.98
C SER A 204 6.41 6.67 -4.60
N ALA A 205 7.74 6.68 -4.46
CA ALA A 205 8.44 6.57 -3.18
C ALA A 205 9.82 7.19 -3.26
N GLU A 206 10.40 7.48 -2.11
CA GLU A 206 11.76 7.98 -1.95
C GLU A 206 12.48 7.25 -0.82
N ILE A 207 13.79 7.03 -1.00
CA ILE A 207 14.66 6.49 0.03
C ILE A 207 15.89 7.38 0.15
N ASN A 208 16.30 7.69 1.40
CA ASN A 208 17.50 8.43 1.69
C ASN A 208 18.64 7.46 2.02
N ILE A 209 19.75 7.58 1.29
CA ILE A 209 20.90 6.70 1.39
C ILE A 209 22.08 7.53 1.91
N THR A 210 22.72 7.06 2.99
CA THR A 210 23.92 7.69 3.54
C THR A 210 25.16 7.07 2.90
N VAL A 211 26.00 7.92 2.28
CA VAL A 211 27.20 7.50 1.58
C VAL A 211 28.44 7.92 2.35
N GLY A 212 29.29 6.94 2.62
CA GLY A 212 30.61 7.13 3.25
C GLY A 212 31.74 6.97 2.24
N HIS A 213 32.98 7.09 2.74
CA HIS A 213 34.17 6.91 1.91
C HIS A 213 34.25 5.50 1.34
N GLY A 214 34.52 5.40 0.05
CA GLY A 214 34.81 4.17 -0.66
C GLY A 214 36.21 3.62 -0.39
N GLU A 215 36.64 2.65 -1.21
CA GLU A 215 37.96 2.10 -1.18
C GLU A 215 39.04 3.21 -1.42
N MET A 216 40.14 3.16 -0.70
CA MET A 216 41.21 4.15 -0.84
C MET A 216 41.98 3.88 -2.14
N GLU A 217 42.02 4.86 -3.04
CA GLU A 217 42.80 4.83 -4.28
C GLU A 217 44.16 5.47 -4.10
N SER A 218 44.26 6.63 -3.40
CA SER A 218 45.48 7.38 -3.28
C SER A 218 45.57 8.14 -1.95
N LEU A 219 46.78 8.57 -1.64
CA LEU A 219 47.11 9.40 -0.48
C LEU A 219 47.88 10.65 -0.94
N GLU A 220 47.35 11.82 -0.63
CA GLU A 220 48.03 13.08 -0.83
C GLU A 220 48.72 13.54 0.43
N LEU A 221 49.92 14.10 0.26
CA LEU A 221 50.69 14.75 1.32
C LEU A 221 50.70 16.24 1.07
N ALA A 222 50.47 17.03 2.11
CA ALA A 222 50.65 18.47 2.12
C ALA A 222 51.60 18.83 3.25
N ILE A 223 52.70 19.49 2.90
CA ILE A 223 53.73 19.96 3.86
C ILE A 223 53.61 21.46 4.06
N SER A 224 53.78 21.91 5.28
CA SER A 224 53.63 23.35 5.64
C SER A 224 54.74 24.25 5.07
N SER A 225 55.90 23.69 4.78
CA SER A 225 57.04 24.39 4.13
C SER A 225 57.89 23.38 3.38
N THR A 226 58.37 23.75 2.18
CA THR A 226 59.32 22.97 1.39
C THR A 226 60.78 23.31 1.69
N GLU A 227 61.02 24.40 2.40
CA GLU A 227 62.36 24.84 2.86
C GLU A 227 62.27 25.16 4.34
N ILE A 228 63.12 24.52 5.14
CA ILE A 228 63.26 24.76 6.59
C ILE A 228 64.70 24.67 7.02
N THR A 229 65.03 25.30 8.14
CA THR A 229 66.33 25.16 8.77
C THR A 229 66.39 23.90 9.66
N ALA A 230 67.58 23.47 10.08
CA ALA A 230 67.79 22.25 10.86
C ALA A 230 67.15 22.28 12.27
N ASP A 231 66.77 23.45 12.75
CA ASP A 231 66.11 23.70 14.03
C ASP A 231 64.63 24.00 13.92
N GLU A 232 64.07 23.95 12.69
CA GLU A 232 62.65 24.13 12.43
C GLU A 232 61.93 22.80 12.24
N ARG A 233 60.61 22.79 12.45
CA ARG A 233 59.72 21.66 12.27
C ARG A 233 58.70 21.93 11.16
N VAL A 234 58.39 20.91 10.39
CA VAL A 234 57.41 20.99 9.34
C VAL A 234 56.20 20.10 9.67
N TYR A 235 55.02 20.64 9.46
CA TYR A 235 53.76 19.85 9.55
C TYR A 235 53.50 19.16 8.24
N ILE A 236 53.15 17.86 8.35
CA ILE A 236 52.76 17.01 7.22
C ILE A 236 51.33 16.56 7.43
N ASN A 237 50.45 17.01 6.57
CA ASN A 237 49.06 16.58 6.55
C ASN A 237 48.86 15.51 5.51
N THR A 238 48.03 14.53 5.79
CA THR A 238 47.67 13.45 4.89
C THR A 238 46.20 13.52 4.58
N THR A 239 45.85 13.33 3.30
CA THR A 239 44.48 13.27 2.84
C THR A 239 44.32 11.98 2.05
N ARG A 240 43.42 11.12 2.52
CA ARG A 240 42.96 9.94 1.80
C ARG A 240 42.01 10.38 0.67
N ILE A 241 42.18 9.79 -0.52
CA ILE A 241 41.29 9.96 -1.65
C ILE A 241 40.77 8.59 -2.03
N ASP A 242 39.46 8.43 -2.07
CA ASP A 242 38.82 7.17 -2.49
C ASP A 242 38.70 7.08 -4.02
N VAL A 243 38.26 5.92 -4.50
CA VAL A 243 38.09 5.61 -5.94
C VAL A 243 37.13 6.56 -6.68
N ARG A 244 36.35 7.37 -5.95
CA ARG A 244 35.43 8.38 -6.50
C ARG A 244 35.97 9.82 -6.33
N GLY A 245 37.18 9.97 -5.80
CA GLY A 245 37.79 11.26 -5.57
C GLY A 245 37.37 11.98 -4.27
N ASN A 246 36.59 11.32 -3.40
CA ASN A 246 36.19 11.89 -2.12
C ASN A 246 37.40 11.96 -1.17
N ARG A 247 37.53 13.08 -0.50
CA ARG A 247 38.73 13.45 0.30
C ARG A 247 38.42 13.37 1.80
N LEU A 248 39.28 12.69 2.54
CA LEU A 248 39.25 12.63 3.99
C LEU A 248 40.64 12.91 4.57
N THR A 249 40.79 13.96 5.39
CA THR A 249 41.99 14.15 6.17
C THR A 249 42.10 13.06 7.21
N VAL A 250 43.19 12.32 7.19
CA VAL A 250 43.43 11.18 8.08
C VAL A 250 44.69 11.37 8.90
N VAL A 251 44.68 10.82 10.11
CA VAL A 251 45.86 10.69 10.95
C VAL A 251 46.45 9.33 10.73
N LEU A 252 47.63 9.23 10.17
CA LEU A 252 48.33 7.97 10.00
C LEU A 252 49.08 7.58 11.28
N PRO A 253 48.98 6.32 11.75
CA PRO A 253 49.77 5.80 12.83
C PRO A 253 51.29 5.87 12.49
N SER A 254 52.13 5.94 13.51
CA SER A 254 53.60 6.06 13.33
C SER A 254 54.22 4.91 12.52
N GLU A 255 53.65 3.72 12.59
CA GLU A 255 54.10 2.56 11.82
C GLU A 255 53.88 2.67 10.31
N ASN A 256 53.02 3.59 9.88
CA ASN A 256 52.73 3.83 8.46
C ASN A 256 53.67 4.89 7.84
N TRP A 257 54.58 5.47 8.65
CA TRP A 257 55.55 6.45 8.19
C TRP A 257 56.93 5.80 8.06
N THR A 258 57.54 5.93 6.92
CA THR A 258 58.91 5.49 6.68
C THR A 258 59.77 6.69 6.35
N LYS A 259 60.80 6.97 7.16
CA LYS A 259 61.78 7.96 6.85
C LYS A 259 62.89 7.38 5.95
N ILE A 260 63.31 8.15 4.96
CA ILE A 260 64.35 7.75 4.02
C ILE A 260 65.71 8.38 4.42
N ALA A 261 65.69 9.47 5.20
CA ALA A 261 66.87 10.20 5.67
C ALA A 261 66.80 10.47 7.19
N ASP A 262 67.86 11.04 7.75
CA ASP A 262 67.91 11.41 9.16
C ASP A 262 66.80 12.40 9.55
N GLY A 263 66.25 12.23 10.73
CA GLY A 263 65.16 13.00 11.30
C GLY A 263 64.24 12.13 12.13
N GLN A 264 63.28 12.73 12.83
CA GLN A 264 62.24 12.04 13.60
C GLN A 264 60.85 12.41 13.08
N LEU A 265 60.01 11.41 12.95
CA LEU A 265 58.57 11.59 12.66
C LEU A 265 57.79 11.31 13.93
N SER A 266 56.86 12.19 14.28
CA SER A 266 55.90 11.95 15.33
C SER A 266 54.54 11.63 14.73
N ALA A 267 53.86 10.63 15.30
CA ALA A 267 52.48 10.37 14.97
C ALA A 267 51.56 11.46 15.57
N GLY A 268 50.51 11.79 14.84
CA GLY A 268 49.54 12.78 15.25
C GLY A 268 48.89 13.47 14.04
N ALA A 269 47.95 14.34 14.28
CA ALA A 269 47.37 15.17 13.22
C ALA A 269 47.64 16.65 13.55
N PRO A 270 48.46 17.32 12.77
CA PRO A 270 49.34 16.87 11.67
C PRO A 270 50.59 16.10 12.19
N ALA A 271 51.18 15.24 11.35
CA ALA A 271 52.49 14.65 11.63
C ALA A 271 53.57 15.74 11.61
N ILE A 272 54.54 15.65 12.51
CA ILE A 272 55.61 16.63 12.61
C ILE A 272 56.93 15.92 12.25
N TRP A 273 57.65 16.44 11.28
CA TRP A 273 59.00 16.03 10.97
C TRP A 273 60.00 17.00 11.61
N ASP A 274 60.94 16.44 12.39
CA ASP A 274 61.97 17.15 13.10
C ASP A 274 63.35 16.68 12.61
N PRO A 275 64.09 17.47 11.85
CA PRO A 275 65.38 17.07 11.35
C PRO A 275 66.38 17.01 12.48
N VAL A 276 67.17 15.93 12.59
CA VAL A 276 68.21 15.73 13.62
C VAL A 276 69.58 16.10 13.08
N THR A 277 69.75 16.05 11.76
CA THR A 277 71.04 16.39 11.11
C THR A 277 70.83 17.35 9.94
N ARG A 278 71.83 18.26 9.72
CA ARG A 278 71.81 19.06 8.49
C ARG A 278 71.98 18.18 7.30
N GLY A 279 71.05 18.28 6.35
CA GLY A 279 71.18 17.66 5.02
C GLY A 279 72.54 18.10 4.43
N ALA A 280 73.23 17.13 3.81
CA ALA A 280 74.46 17.39 3.07
C ALA A 280 74.16 18.08 1.73
#